data_ade4ab1b0d0fa48799f8f18e5df48d0c
#
_entry.id   ade4ab1b0d0fa48799f8f18e5df48d0c
#
_cell.length_a   1.000
_cell.length_b   1.000
_cell.length_c   1.000
_cell.angle_alpha   90.00
_cell.angle_beta   90.00
_cell.angle_gamma   90.00
#
_symmetry.space_group_name_H-M   'P 1'
#
loop_
_entity.id
_entity.type
_entity.pdbx_description
1 polymer ?
#
loop_
_entity_poly.entity_id
_entity_poly.type
_entity_poly.pdbx_seq_one_letter_code
_entity_poly.pdbx_strand_id
1 'polypeptide(L)'
;VTALYMECTGTDTEFRLLRLLRRLCPALSHELTLVESLAAFRRGQVLAGGRKLVLMLDQFEQWLHAHSTYAGEELVLALRQCDGEHLQCVIGVRDDFWMAVTHFTEELEVSIVPGNNLAAIDLFGLSHARKVLIAIGQAYQLLPTDYHDFQPEQKQFISAAIKDLAQNDRIVPVHLALFAEMFKDQPWEISTLKKFGGIAGVGAKFLEETFNGRSASPGHRLHQRAARRILKTLLPDS
;
A
#
# COMPACT_ATOMS: atom_id res chain seq x y z
N VAL A 1 -20.87 3.05 -4.68
CA VAL A 1 -19.95 2.76 -3.55
C VAL A 1 -19.18 4.03 -3.22
N THR A 2 -19.02 4.31 -1.94
CA THR A 2 -18.14 5.37 -1.41
C THR A 2 -17.05 4.69 -0.60
N ALA A 3 -15.77 4.97 -0.89
CA ALA A 3 -14.64 4.43 -0.15
C ALA A 3 -14.04 5.49 0.78
N LEU A 4 -13.68 5.09 2.00
CA LEU A 4 -12.94 5.89 2.97
C LEU A 4 -11.71 5.10 3.38
N TYR A 5 -10.53 5.63 3.09
CA TYR A 5 -9.24 5.06 3.45
C TYR A 5 -8.60 5.82 4.60
N MET A 6 -8.00 5.09 5.53
CA MET A 6 -7.12 5.65 6.55
C MET A 6 -6.10 4.64 7.03
N GLU A 7 -4.93 5.13 7.42
CA GLU A 7 -3.93 4.38 8.17
C GLU A 7 -4.26 4.43 9.66
N CYS A 8 -4.25 3.28 10.33
CA CYS A 8 -4.49 3.18 11.76
C CYS A 8 -3.25 3.60 12.55
N THR A 9 -3.49 3.99 13.79
CA THR A 9 -2.45 4.34 14.77
C THR A 9 -2.79 3.67 16.11
N GLY A 10 -1.84 3.68 17.04
CA GLY A 10 -2.07 3.11 18.37
C GLY A 10 -2.93 3.97 19.30
N THR A 11 -3.19 5.24 18.97
CA THR A 11 -3.72 6.18 19.97
C THR A 11 -4.94 6.99 19.55
N ASP A 12 -5.18 7.20 18.25
CA ASP A 12 -6.20 8.14 17.77
C ASP A 12 -7.03 7.62 16.59
N THR A 13 -7.01 6.31 16.35
CA THR A 13 -7.71 5.68 15.21
C THR A 13 -9.19 6.00 15.22
N GLU A 14 -9.89 5.83 16.35
CA GLU A 14 -11.32 6.06 16.51
C GLU A 14 -11.68 7.53 16.25
N PHE A 15 -10.92 8.44 16.86
CA PHE A 15 -11.11 9.88 16.69
C PHE A 15 -10.92 10.31 15.23
N ARG A 16 -9.87 9.82 14.58
CA ARG A 16 -9.59 10.10 13.17
C ARG A 16 -10.66 9.55 12.26
N LEU A 17 -11.12 8.31 12.51
CA LEU A 17 -12.20 7.69 11.76
C LEU A 17 -13.48 8.51 11.85
N LEU A 18 -13.90 8.87 13.06
CA LEU A 18 -15.09 9.68 13.29
C LEU A 18 -15.00 11.05 12.58
N ARG A 19 -13.82 11.71 12.66
CA ARG A 19 -13.59 12.96 11.94
C ARG A 19 -13.69 12.82 10.44
N LEU A 20 -13.18 11.72 9.86
CA LEU A 20 -13.27 11.45 8.43
C LEU A 20 -14.71 11.16 8.00
N LEU A 21 -15.48 10.41 8.79
CA LEU A 21 -16.90 10.16 8.54
C LEU A 21 -17.71 11.46 8.52
N ARG A 22 -17.49 12.36 9.48
CA ARG A 22 -18.14 13.69 9.52
C ARG A 22 -17.76 14.56 8.32
N ARG A 23 -16.51 14.49 7.88
CA ARG A 23 -16.05 15.19 6.67
C ARG A 23 -16.68 14.62 5.41
N LEU A 24 -16.84 13.29 5.33
CA LEU A 24 -17.49 12.60 4.22
C LEU A 24 -18.97 12.92 4.14
N CYS A 25 -19.62 13.02 5.29
CA CYS A 25 -21.05 13.30 5.42
C CYS A 25 -21.31 14.43 6.42
N PRO A 26 -21.33 15.70 5.96
CA PRO A 26 -21.60 16.85 6.83
C PRO A 26 -22.97 16.83 7.50
N ALA A 27 -23.93 16.05 7.00
CA ALA A 27 -25.24 15.86 7.60
C ALA A 27 -25.21 14.93 8.85
N LEU A 28 -24.10 14.24 9.10
CA LEU A 28 -23.94 13.40 10.29
C LEU A 28 -23.83 14.29 11.53
N SER A 29 -24.70 14.05 12.53
CA SER A 29 -24.69 14.86 13.76
C SER A 29 -23.33 14.77 14.48
N HIS A 30 -22.87 15.91 14.98
CA HIS A 30 -21.63 16.00 15.74
C HIS A 30 -21.73 15.40 17.15
N GLU A 31 -22.92 15.10 17.62
CA GLU A 31 -23.17 14.49 18.93
C GLU A 31 -23.02 12.96 18.90
N LEU A 32 -23.08 12.34 17.70
CA LEU A 32 -22.99 10.90 17.57
C LEU A 32 -21.58 10.39 17.88
N THR A 33 -21.50 9.32 18.66
CA THR A 33 -20.30 8.51 18.86
C THR A 33 -19.87 7.80 17.57
N LEU A 34 -18.72 7.15 17.54
CA LEU A 34 -18.30 6.37 16.40
C LEU A 34 -19.27 5.20 16.11
N VAL A 35 -19.72 4.50 17.17
CA VAL A 35 -20.68 3.40 17.07
C VAL A 35 -21.98 3.87 16.43
N GLU A 36 -22.57 4.94 16.94
CA GLU A 36 -23.83 5.51 16.43
C GLU A 36 -23.69 6.04 15.01
N SER A 37 -22.53 6.61 14.69
CA SER A 37 -22.22 7.06 13.33
C SER A 37 -22.21 5.90 12.34
N LEU A 38 -21.51 4.80 12.63
CA LEU A 38 -21.49 3.62 11.77
C LEU A 38 -22.86 2.93 11.72
N ALA A 39 -23.61 2.91 12.83
CA ALA A 39 -25.00 2.42 12.82
C ALA A 39 -25.92 3.25 11.90
N ALA A 40 -25.68 4.56 11.78
CA ALA A 40 -26.41 5.40 10.83
C ALA A 40 -26.08 5.06 9.37
N PHE A 41 -24.80 4.79 9.05
CA PHE A 41 -24.41 4.31 7.72
C PHE A 41 -25.01 2.94 7.40
N ARG A 42 -25.02 2.00 8.35
CA ARG A 42 -25.65 0.68 8.20
C ARG A 42 -27.13 0.78 7.83
N ARG A 43 -27.87 1.75 8.36
CA ARG A 43 -29.28 1.99 8.01
C ARG A 43 -29.50 2.52 6.59
N GLY A 44 -28.41 2.80 5.85
CA GLY A 44 -28.49 3.30 4.46
C GLY A 44 -29.04 4.73 4.30
N GLN A 45 -29.23 5.47 5.39
CA GLN A 45 -29.90 6.77 5.40
C GLN A 45 -28.94 7.96 5.23
N VAL A 46 -27.64 7.72 5.39
CA VAL A 46 -26.63 8.79 5.48
C VAL A 46 -26.08 9.20 4.12
N LEU A 47 -25.89 8.24 3.22
CA LEU A 47 -25.37 8.49 1.87
C LEU A 47 -26.51 8.59 0.86
N ALA A 48 -26.48 9.62 0.01
CA ALA A 48 -27.48 9.84 -1.02
C ALA A 48 -27.63 8.60 -1.92
N GLY A 49 -28.88 8.18 -2.17
CA GLY A 49 -29.19 7.04 -3.02
C GLY A 49 -28.84 5.67 -2.43
N GLY A 50 -28.71 5.55 -1.11
CA GLY A 50 -28.43 4.27 -0.44
C GLY A 50 -27.06 3.67 -0.81
N ARG A 51 -26.08 4.52 -1.15
CA ARG A 51 -24.73 4.05 -1.53
C ARG A 51 -24.03 3.36 -0.37
N LYS A 52 -23.37 2.27 -0.68
CA LYS A 52 -22.53 1.51 0.27
C LYS A 52 -21.30 2.32 0.65
N LEU A 53 -20.99 2.34 1.94
CA LEU A 53 -19.71 2.80 2.48
C LEU A 53 -18.75 1.61 2.65
N VAL A 54 -17.55 1.74 2.11
CA VAL A 54 -16.45 0.82 2.34
C VAL A 54 -15.36 1.55 3.11
N LEU A 55 -15.13 1.11 4.35
CA LEU A 55 -14.02 1.56 5.18
C LEU A 55 -12.79 0.73 4.82
N MET A 56 -11.65 1.37 4.60
CA MET A 56 -10.36 0.71 4.39
C MET A 56 -9.41 1.16 5.51
N LEU A 57 -9.19 0.27 6.48
CA LEU A 57 -8.30 0.47 7.62
C LEU A 57 -6.97 -0.22 7.32
N ASP A 58 -5.95 0.56 7.02
CA ASP A 58 -4.61 0.07 6.71
C ASP A 58 -3.66 0.19 7.92
N GLN A 59 -2.57 -0.57 7.93
CA GLN A 59 -1.63 -0.66 9.04
C GLN A 59 -2.32 -0.98 10.38
N PHE A 60 -3.32 -1.85 10.35
CA PHE A 60 -4.15 -2.15 11.51
C PHE A 60 -3.37 -2.80 12.66
N GLU A 61 -2.20 -3.37 12.39
CA GLU A 61 -1.26 -3.84 13.40
C GLU A 61 -0.87 -2.76 14.40
N GLN A 62 -0.90 -1.50 14.03
CA GLN A 62 -0.58 -0.38 14.94
C GLN A 62 -1.64 -0.28 16.05
N TRP A 63 -2.92 -0.44 15.70
CA TRP A 63 -4.01 -0.47 16.65
C TRP A 63 -3.97 -1.74 17.51
N LEU A 64 -3.79 -2.91 16.90
CA LEU A 64 -3.70 -4.20 17.59
C LEU A 64 -2.57 -4.23 18.62
N HIS A 65 -1.42 -3.64 18.27
CA HIS A 65 -0.25 -3.59 19.16
C HIS A 65 -0.47 -2.72 20.40
N ALA A 66 -1.25 -1.64 20.26
CA ALA A 66 -1.52 -0.71 21.35
C ALA A 66 -2.59 -1.22 22.34
N HIS A 67 -3.41 -2.21 21.94
CA HIS A 67 -4.52 -2.73 22.74
C HIS A 67 -4.23 -4.18 23.13
N SER A 68 -4.17 -4.44 24.42
CA SER A 68 -3.91 -5.79 24.96
C SER A 68 -5.17 -6.66 25.07
N THR A 69 -6.33 -6.02 25.11
CA THR A 69 -7.66 -6.65 25.13
C THR A 69 -8.57 -5.86 24.20
N TYR A 70 -9.47 -6.51 23.50
CA TYR A 70 -10.36 -5.88 22.52
C TYR A 70 -11.81 -5.78 23.00
N ALA A 71 -12.16 -6.54 24.05
CA ALA A 71 -13.53 -6.56 24.58
C ALA A 71 -13.95 -5.18 25.08
N GLY A 72 -15.05 -4.66 24.55
CA GLY A 72 -15.60 -3.36 24.92
C GLY A 72 -14.92 -2.13 24.30
N GLU A 73 -13.87 -2.29 23.51
CA GLU A 73 -13.25 -1.19 22.78
C GLU A 73 -14.23 -0.53 21.79
N GLU A 74 -14.22 0.80 21.72
CA GLU A 74 -15.15 1.55 20.86
C GLU A 74 -15.05 1.13 19.39
N LEU A 75 -13.85 0.87 18.89
CA LEU A 75 -13.64 0.43 17.51
C LEU A 75 -14.30 -0.93 17.22
N VAL A 76 -14.19 -1.89 18.16
CA VAL A 76 -14.83 -3.19 18.03
C VAL A 76 -16.35 -3.04 17.95
N LEU A 77 -16.95 -2.30 18.90
CA LEU A 77 -18.38 -2.05 18.91
C LEU A 77 -18.86 -1.33 17.65
N ALA A 78 -18.05 -0.42 17.14
CA ALA A 78 -18.32 0.32 15.91
C ALA A 78 -18.24 -0.59 14.68
N LEU A 79 -17.22 -1.44 14.55
CA LEU A 79 -17.06 -2.34 13.42
C LEU A 79 -18.07 -3.50 13.40
N ARG A 80 -18.66 -3.88 14.54
CA ARG A 80 -19.83 -4.78 14.59
C ARG A 80 -21.05 -4.22 13.83
N GLN A 81 -21.06 -2.94 13.47
CA GLN A 81 -22.11 -2.35 12.64
C GLN A 81 -21.97 -2.71 11.15
N CYS A 82 -20.84 -3.28 10.73
CA CYS A 82 -20.63 -3.67 9.35
C CYS A 82 -21.56 -4.84 8.99
N ASP A 83 -22.44 -4.61 8.01
CA ASP A 83 -23.45 -5.58 7.54
C ASP A 83 -23.07 -6.22 6.18
N GLY A 84 -22.02 -5.70 5.54
CA GLY A 84 -21.60 -6.12 4.20
C GLY A 84 -22.49 -5.59 3.07
N GLU A 85 -23.65 -4.98 3.36
CA GLU A 85 -24.58 -4.42 2.40
C GLU A 85 -24.41 -2.90 2.26
N HIS A 86 -24.71 -2.14 3.30
CA HIS A 86 -24.57 -0.68 3.32
C HIS A 86 -23.24 -0.22 3.90
N LEU A 87 -22.67 -1.01 4.81
CA LEU A 87 -21.41 -0.73 5.48
C LEU A 87 -20.50 -1.97 5.46
N GLN A 88 -19.31 -1.80 4.93
CA GLN A 88 -18.28 -2.84 4.90
C GLN A 88 -16.95 -2.30 5.37
N CYS A 89 -16.19 -3.10 6.14
CA CYS A 89 -14.82 -2.79 6.50
C CYS A 89 -13.85 -3.75 5.78
N VAL A 90 -12.75 -3.22 5.30
CA VAL A 90 -11.58 -3.95 4.80
C VAL A 90 -10.41 -3.57 5.69
N ILE A 91 -9.78 -4.56 6.30
CA ILE A 91 -8.65 -4.37 7.22
C ILE A 91 -7.37 -4.86 6.54
N GLY A 92 -6.40 -3.98 6.36
CA GLY A 92 -5.05 -4.30 5.95
C GLY A 92 -4.16 -4.48 7.17
N VAL A 93 -3.55 -5.65 7.31
CA VAL A 93 -2.72 -5.99 8.46
C VAL A 93 -1.55 -6.87 8.02
N ARG A 94 -0.41 -6.75 8.69
CA ARG A 94 0.76 -7.60 8.46
C ARG A 94 0.52 -9.03 8.96
N ASP A 95 1.09 -9.99 8.27
CA ASP A 95 0.92 -11.43 8.53
C ASP A 95 1.48 -11.89 9.89
N ASP A 96 2.49 -11.22 10.42
CA ASP A 96 3.05 -11.50 11.75
C ASP A 96 2.07 -11.14 12.91
N PHE A 97 0.99 -10.41 12.62
CA PHE A 97 -0.09 -10.11 13.57
C PHE A 97 -1.29 -11.08 13.50
N TRP A 98 -1.14 -12.21 12.81
CA TRP A 98 -2.23 -13.16 12.59
C TRP A 98 -2.98 -13.59 13.88
N MET A 99 -2.25 -13.90 14.95
CA MET A 99 -2.86 -14.27 16.23
C MET A 99 -3.72 -13.14 16.81
N ALA A 100 -3.23 -11.90 16.76
CA ALA A 100 -3.97 -10.73 17.23
C ALA A 100 -5.23 -10.48 16.38
N VAL A 101 -5.14 -10.67 15.06
CA VAL A 101 -6.30 -10.59 14.16
C VAL A 101 -7.35 -11.66 14.50
N THR A 102 -6.93 -12.88 14.79
CA THR A 102 -7.86 -13.95 15.15
C THR A 102 -8.64 -13.58 16.41
N HIS A 103 -7.98 -13.13 17.47
CA HIS A 103 -8.66 -12.69 18.69
C HIS A 103 -9.56 -11.47 18.44
N PHE A 104 -9.11 -10.53 17.63
CA PHE A 104 -9.91 -9.35 17.26
C PHE A 104 -11.18 -9.74 16.50
N THR A 105 -11.10 -10.68 15.57
CA THR A 105 -12.28 -11.16 14.81
C THR A 105 -13.22 -12.01 15.65
N GLU A 106 -12.72 -12.71 16.66
CA GLU A 106 -13.55 -13.38 17.68
C GLU A 106 -14.39 -12.35 18.44
N GLU A 107 -13.79 -11.23 18.87
CA GLU A 107 -14.53 -10.14 19.50
C GLU A 107 -15.52 -9.45 18.55
N LEU A 108 -15.25 -9.42 17.25
CA LEU A 108 -16.23 -8.96 16.25
C LEU A 108 -17.37 -9.96 16.00
N GLU A 109 -17.26 -11.18 16.50
CA GLU A 109 -18.16 -12.30 16.21
C GLU A 109 -18.16 -12.68 14.71
N VAL A 110 -17.01 -12.49 14.04
CA VAL A 110 -16.82 -12.77 12.61
C VAL A 110 -15.88 -13.95 12.43
N SER A 111 -16.38 -15.02 11.83
CA SER A 111 -15.55 -16.17 11.47
C SER A 111 -14.68 -15.85 10.25
N ILE A 112 -13.36 -16.09 10.34
CA ILE A 112 -12.45 -15.96 9.21
C ILE A 112 -12.62 -17.16 8.27
N VAL A 113 -12.93 -16.87 7.00
CA VAL A 113 -13.11 -17.88 5.95
C VAL A 113 -12.19 -17.52 4.77
N PRO A 114 -11.08 -18.28 4.59
CA PRO A 114 -10.17 -18.06 3.46
C PRO A 114 -10.90 -18.10 2.12
N GLY A 115 -10.58 -17.14 1.24
CA GLY A 115 -11.22 -17.00 -0.07
C GLY A 115 -12.60 -16.33 -0.07
N ASN A 116 -13.17 -16.05 1.12
CA ASN A 116 -14.42 -15.31 1.28
C ASN A 116 -14.15 -13.92 1.89
N ASN A 117 -13.72 -13.88 3.15
CA ASN A 117 -13.44 -12.63 3.86
C ASN A 117 -11.97 -12.46 4.26
N LEU A 118 -11.10 -13.34 3.81
CA LEU A 118 -9.66 -13.27 3.97
C LEU A 118 -8.96 -13.47 2.62
N ALA A 119 -8.05 -12.57 2.30
CA ALA A 119 -7.13 -12.69 1.17
C ALA A 119 -5.69 -12.36 1.62
N ALA A 120 -4.76 -13.27 1.38
CA ALA A 120 -3.35 -13.01 1.59
C ALA A 120 -2.78 -12.25 0.38
N ILE A 121 -2.08 -11.14 0.64
CA ILE A 121 -1.33 -10.39 -0.38
C ILE A 121 0.14 -10.75 -0.20
N ASP A 122 0.67 -11.49 -1.16
CA ASP A 122 2.06 -11.94 -1.17
C ASP A 122 2.93 -11.08 -2.12
N LEU A 123 4.24 -11.26 -2.04
CA LEU A 123 5.18 -10.71 -3.00
C LEU A 123 4.84 -11.19 -4.42
N PHE A 124 5.20 -10.38 -5.42
CA PHE A 124 4.92 -10.75 -6.80
C PHE A 124 5.71 -12.01 -7.23
N GLY A 125 5.02 -13.00 -7.76
CA GLY A 125 5.66 -14.06 -8.52
C GLY A 125 6.26 -13.52 -9.84
N LEU A 126 7.30 -14.19 -10.39
CA LEU A 126 8.05 -13.70 -11.56
C LEU A 126 7.16 -13.39 -12.78
N SER A 127 6.16 -14.23 -13.03
CA SER A 127 5.22 -14.03 -14.14
C SER A 127 4.34 -12.79 -13.94
N HIS A 128 3.84 -12.57 -12.72
CA HIS A 128 3.05 -11.39 -12.39
C HIS A 128 3.88 -10.12 -12.44
N ALA A 129 5.06 -10.12 -11.83
CA ALA A 129 5.99 -8.99 -11.85
C ALA A 129 6.37 -8.59 -13.29
N ARG A 130 6.58 -9.58 -14.19
CA ARG A 130 6.81 -9.32 -15.61
C ARG A 130 5.64 -8.58 -16.25
N LYS A 131 4.40 -9.01 -16.00
CA LYS A 131 3.19 -8.36 -16.54
C LYS A 131 3.08 -6.91 -16.04
N VAL A 132 3.32 -6.70 -14.74
CA VAL A 132 3.29 -5.37 -14.12
C VAL A 132 4.37 -4.46 -14.72
N LEU A 133 5.61 -4.95 -14.86
CA LEU A 133 6.71 -4.18 -15.44
C LEU A 133 6.41 -3.79 -16.90
N ILE A 134 5.87 -4.71 -17.70
CA ILE A 134 5.43 -4.43 -19.07
C ILE A 134 4.36 -3.34 -19.08
N ALA A 135 3.32 -3.45 -18.25
CA ALA A 135 2.25 -2.46 -18.17
C ALA A 135 2.77 -1.05 -17.80
N ILE A 136 3.74 -0.97 -16.87
CA ILE A 136 4.40 0.29 -16.52
C ILE A 136 5.20 0.84 -17.71
N GLY A 137 5.97 0.00 -18.42
CA GLY A 137 6.74 0.41 -19.59
C GLY A 137 5.84 0.91 -20.74
N GLN A 138 4.68 0.30 -20.91
CA GLN A 138 3.65 0.76 -21.86
C GLN A 138 3.03 2.10 -21.41
N ALA A 139 2.73 2.27 -20.14
CA ALA A 139 2.23 3.53 -19.59
C ALA A 139 3.23 4.68 -19.73
N TYR A 140 4.52 4.39 -19.64
CA TYR A 140 5.61 5.36 -19.92
C TYR A 140 5.90 5.56 -21.42
N GLN A 141 5.18 4.86 -22.31
CA GLN A 141 5.39 4.90 -23.77
C GLN A 141 6.79 4.42 -24.22
N LEU A 142 7.45 3.61 -23.40
CA LEU A 142 8.76 3.00 -23.67
C LEU A 142 8.65 1.63 -24.34
N LEU A 143 7.47 1.01 -24.26
CA LEU A 143 7.14 -0.26 -24.87
C LEU A 143 5.92 -0.14 -25.79
N PRO A 144 5.87 -0.86 -26.92
CA PRO A 144 4.68 -0.99 -27.73
C PRO A 144 3.49 -1.57 -26.94
N THR A 145 2.27 -1.35 -27.44
CA THR A 145 1.07 -1.90 -26.83
C THR A 145 0.99 -3.42 -26.99
N ASP A 146 1.41 -3.94 -28.17
CA ASP A 146 1.42 -5.38 -28.42
C ASP A 146 2.80 -5.96 -28.10
N TYR A 147 2.82 -7.07 -27.34
CA TYR A 147 4.05 -7.77 -27.00
C TYR A 147 4.78 -8.34 -28.23
N HIS A 148 4.07 -8.62 -29.31
CA HIS A 148 4.67 -9.10 -30.58
C HIS A 148 5.58 -8.06 -31.20
N ASP A 149 5.27 -6.78 -31.01
CA ASP A 149 6.05 -5.66 -31.56
C ASP A 149 7.29 -5.29 -30.73
N PHE A 150 7.50 -5.97 -29.59
CA PHE A 150 8.67 -5.72 -28.75
C PHE A 150 9.96 -6.11 -29.44
N GLN A 151 10.92 -5.19 -29.44
CA GLN A 151 12.27 -5.46 -29.95
C GLN A 151 12.99 -6.51 -29.07
N PRO A 152 13.92 -7.29 -29.63
CA PRO A 152 14.70 -8.29 -28.86
C PRO A 152 15.39 -7.68 -27.65
N GLU A 153 15.91 -6.48 -27.75
CA GLU A 153 16.59 -5.73 -26.66
C GLU A 153 15.64 -5.40 -25.52
N GLN A 154 14.40 -5.01 -25.81
CA GLN A 154 13.36 -4.76 -24.81
C GLN A 154 12.97 -6.04 -24.07
N LYS A 155 12.80 -7.15 -24.78
CA LYS A 155 12.53 -8.48 -24.19
C LYS A 155 13.67 -8.93 -23.27
N GLN A 156 14.92 -8.69 -23.70
CA GLN A 156 16.11 -8.99 -22.89
C GLN A 156 16.20 -8.11 -21.65
N PHE A 157 15.94 -6.81 -21.79
CA PHE A 157 15.91 -5.86 -20.65
C PHE A 157 14.92 -6.31 -19.59
N ILE A 158 13.66 -6.59 -19.98
CA ILE A 158 12.61 -7.04 -19.05
C ILE A 158 13.03 -8.34 -18.38
N SER A 159 13.59 -9.30 -19.13
CA SER A 159 14.01 -10.58 -18.58
C SER A 159 15.16 -10.45 -17.59
N ALA A 160 16.14 -9.59 -17.87
CA ALA A 160 17.24 -9.29 -16.98
C ALA A 160 16.73 -8.57 -15.71
N ALA A 161 15.88 -7.56 -15.87
CA ALA A 161 15.30 -6.82 -14.73
C ALA A 161 14.52 -7.75 -13.78
N ILE A 162 13.67 -8.63 -14.32
CA ILE A 162 12.92 -9.58 -13.49
C ILE A 162 13.85 -10.56 -12.78
N LYS A 163 14.87 -11.07 -13.46
CA LYS A 163 15.85 -11.98 -12.87
C LYS A 163 16.64 -11.32 -11.73
N ASP A 164 17.11 -10.10 -11.96
CA ASP A 164 17.96 -9.39 -11.01
C ASP A 164 17.18 -8.85 -9.79
N LEU A 165 15.87 -8.50 -9.96
CA LEU A 165 14.99 -8.08 -8.86
C LEU A 165 14.49 -9.25 -8.01
N ALA A 166 14.58 -10.48 -8.54
CA ALA A 166 14.05 -11.66 -7.87
C ALA A 166 14.88 -12.06 -6.65
N GLN A 167 14.20 -12.34 -5.56
CA GLN A 167 14.72 -12.97 -4.36
C GLN A 167 13.85 -14.20 -4.07
N ASN A 168 14.41 -15.40 -4.07
CA ASN A 168 13.68 -16.66 -3.87
C ASN A 168 12.43 -16.78 -4.77
N ASP A 169 12.58 -16.50 -6.07
CA ASP A 169 11.48 -16.48 -7.07
C ASP A 169 10.33 -15.52 -6.77
N ARG A 170 10.55 -14.54 -5.91
CA ARG A 170 9.61 -13.47 -5.56
C ARG A 170 10.23 -12.10 -5.79
N ILE A 171 9.38 -11.12 -6.06
CA ILE A 171 9.79 -9.72 -6.25
C ILE A 171 8.98 -8.83 -5.31
N VAL A 172 9.68 -8.00 -4.55
CA VAL A 172 9.07 -6.97 -3.70
C VAL A 172 8.45 -5.89 -4.59
N PRO A 173 7.13 -5.63 -4.52
CA PRO A 173 6.45 -4.69 -5.41
C PRO A 173 7.08 -3.30 -5.46
N VAL A 174 7.50 -2.76 -4.31
CA VAL A 174 8.13 -1.44 -4.25
C VAL A 174 9.48 -1.41 -4.98
N HIS A 175 10.25 -2.49 -4.98
CA HIS A 175 11.50 -2.56 -5.74
C HIS A 175 11.24 -2.51 -7.24
N LEU A 176 10.18 -3.18 -7.71
CA LEU A 176 9.77 -3.14 -9.11
C LEU A 176 9.32 -1.74 -9.52
N ALA A 177 8.53 -1.07 -8.68
CA ALA A 177 8.07 0.29 -8.93
C ALA A 177 9.23 1.30 -8.97
N LEU A 178 10.14 1.24 -7.99
CA LEU A 178 11.35 2.07 -7.97
C LEU A 178 12.23 1.83 -9.18
N PHE A 179 12.44 0.57 -9.56
CA PHE A 179 13.17 0.23 -10.78
C PHE A 179 12.54 0.88 -12.01
N ALA A 180 11.24 0.72 -12.19
CA ALA A 180 10.54 1.29 -13.33
C ALA A 180 10.62 2.83 -13.35
N GLU A 181 10.46 3.49 -12.18
CA GLU A 181 10.58 4.95 -12.05
C GLU A 181 11.96 5.47 -12.47
N MET A 182 13.02 4.72 -12.14
CA MET A 182 14.39 5.11 -12.50
C MET A 182 14.66 4.99 -13.99
N PHE A 183 13.96 4.10 -14.67
CA PHE A 183 14.12 3.88 -16.09
C PHE A 183 13.04 4.55 -16.96
N LYS A 184 12.19 5.41 -16.37
CA LYS A 184 11.08 6.04 -17.09
C LYS A 184 11.50 6.95 -18.25
N ASP A 185 12.69 7.58 -18.13
CA ASP A 185 13.23 8.50 -19.11
C ASP A 185 14.41 7.89 -19.91
N GLN A 186 14.58 6.56 -19.82
CA GLN A 186 15.66 5.82 -20.45
C GLN A 186 15.13 4.75 -21.40
N PRO A 187 15.84 4.48 -22.53
CA PRO A 187 15.45 3.35 -23.37
C PRO A 187 15.61 2.03 -22.62
N TRP A 188 14.60 1.15 -22.73
CA TRP A 188 14.63 -0.16 -22.09
C TRP A 188 15.44 -1.15 -22.92
N GLU A 189 16.76 -1.03 -22.82
CA GLU A 189 17.76 -1.83 -23.50
C GLU A 189 18.78 -2.39 -22.51
N ILE A 190 19.39 -3.52 -22.87
CA ILE A 190 20.40 -4.16 -22.00
C ILE A 190 21.63 -3.28 -21.78
N SER A 191 21.96 -2.46 -22.78
CA SER A 191 23.03 -1.46 -22.71
C SER A 191 22.79 -0.44 -21.59
N THR A 192 21.54 0.00 -21.45
CA THR A 192 21.12 0.93 -20.40
C THR A 192 21.27 0.30 -19.03
N LEU A 193 20.78 -0.94 -18.83
CA LEU A 193 20.91 -1.66 -17.57
C LEU A 193 22.37 -1.82 -17.13
N LYS A 194 23.26 -2.15 -18.07
CA LYS A 194 24.71 -2.27 -17.81
C LYS A 194 25.36 -0.94 -17.38
N LYS A 195 24.96 0.20 -17.97
CA LYS A 195 25.45 1.53 -17.59
C LYS A 195 25.11 1.91 -16.15
N PHE A 196 24.02 1.35 -15.60
CA PHE A 196 23.61 1.55 -14.22
C PHE A 196 24.27 0.57 -13.23
N GLY A 197 25.14 -0.34 -13.69
CA GLY A 197 25.82 -1.30 -12.83
C GLY A 197 24.92 -2.42 -12.32
N GLY A 198 23.89 -2.77 -13.11
CA GLY A 198 22.85 -3.72 -12.69
C GLY A 198 21.95 -3.12 -11.61
N ILE A 199 21.09 -3.93 -11.02
CA ILE A 199 20.10 -3.46 -10.02
C ILE A 199 20.75 -3.02 -8.71
N ALA A 200 21.85 -3.63 -8.29
CA ALA A 200 22.57 -3.19 -7.09
C ALA A 200 23.07 -1.74 -7.20
N GLY A 201 23.46 -1.31 -8.40
CA GLY A 201 23.85 0.07 -8.68
C GLY A 201 22.67 1.04 -8.81
N VAL A 202 21.47 0.52 -9.13
CA VAL A 202 20.26 1.31 -9.38
C VAL A 202 19.85 2.09 -8.15
N GLY A 203 19.77 1.46 -6.97
CA GLY A 203 19.39 2.13 -5.72
C GLY A 203 20.38 3.23 -5.32
N ALA A 204 21.68 2.95 -5.41
CA ALA A 204 22.73 3.92 -5.11
C ALA A 204 22.65 5.14 -6.05
N LYS A 205 22.46 4.89 -7.34
CA LYS A 205 22.34 5.95 -8.35
C LYS A 205 21.07 6.76 -8.20
N PHE A 206 19.95 6.13 -7.84
CA PHE A 206 18.70 6.83 -7.52
C PHE A 206 18.89 7.84 -6.37
N LEU A 207 19.52 7.40 -5.28
CA LEU A 207 19.83 8.29 -4.17
C LEU A 207 20.78 9.40 -4.59
N GLU A 208 21.76 9.09 -5.42
CA GLU A 208 22.70 10.08 -5.95
C GLU A 208 22.02 11.10 -6.87
N GLU A 209 21.16 10.68 -7.76
CA GLU A 209 20.39 11.57 -8.64
C GLU A 209 19.35 12.38 -7.87
N THR A 210 18.69 11.79 -6.87
CA THR A 210 17.71 12.50 -6.04
C THR A 210 18.34 13.61 -5.20
N PHE A 211 19.55 13.41 -4.69
CA PHE A 211 20.19 14.36 -3.79
C PHE A 211 21.36 15.14 -4.40
N ASN A 212 22.04 14.61 -5.42
CA ASN A 212 23.24 15.20 -6.03
C ASN A 212 23.06 15.60 -7.50
N GLY A 213 22.04 15.07 -8.18
CA GLY A 213 21.84 15.30 -9.60
C GLY A 213 21.66 16.79 -9.92
N ARG A 214 22.05 17.21 -11.14
CA ARG A 214 21.77 18.56 -11.65
C ARG A 214 20.27 18.86 -11.68
N SER A 215 19.44 17.83 -11.81
CA SER A 215 17.98 17.87 -11.81
C SER A 215 17.36 17.83 -10.40
N ALA A 216 18.17 17.53 -9.36
CA ALA A 216 17.68 17.47 -7.99
C ALA A 216 17.11 18.82 -7.52
N SER A 217 15.95 18.79 -6.86
CA SER A 217 15.33 20.00 -6.33
C SER A 217 16.27 20.72 -5.34
N PRO A 218 16.22 22.04 -5.24
CA PRO A 218 17.03 22.79 -4.26
C PRO A 218 16.86 22.27 -2.83
N GLY A 219 15.63 21.89 -2.45
CA GLY A 219 15.32 21.32 -1.13
C GLY A 219 16.04 19.97 -0.91
N HIS A 220 16.02 19.09 -1.88
CA HIS A 220 16.72 17.80 -1.78
C HIS A 220 18.24 17.99 -1.63
N ARG A 221 18.84 18.91 -2.39
CA ARG A 221 20.27 19.22 -2.28
C ARG A 221 20.64 19.79 -0.91
N LEU A 222 19.79 20.65 -0.37
CA LEU A 222 19.99 21.23 0.98
C LEU A 222 20.02 20.16 2.07
N HIS A 223 19.16 19.16 1.97
CA HIS A 223 19.00 18.11 2.97
C HIS A 223 19.89 16.87 2.73
N GLN A 224 20.73 16.84 1.71
CA GLN A 224 21.57 15.70 1.35
C GLN A 224 22.39 15.13 2.53
N ARG A 225 23.04 15.99 3.32
CA ARG A 225 23.87 15.53 4.46
C ARG A 225 23.01 14.88 5.53
N ALA A 226 21.85 15.46 5.83
CA ALA A 226 20.89 14.92 6.81
C ALA A 226 20.31 13.57 6.33
N ALA A 227 19.88 13.48 5.09
CA ALA A 227 19.39 12.24 4.48
C ALA A 227 20.44 11.13 4.53
N ARG A 228 21.68 11.42 4.14
CA ARG A 228 22.78 10.45 4.17
C ARG A 228 23.06 9.96 5.61
N ARG A 229 22.97 10.84 6.61
CA ARG A 229 23.15 10.48 8.02
C ARG A 229 22.02 9.57 8.51
N ILE A 230 20.78 9.92 8.22
CA ILE A 230 19.60 9.10 8.57
C ILE A 230 19.67 7.73 7.92
N LEU A 231 19.94 7.66 6.61
CA LEU A 231 20.05 6.39 5.89
C LEU A 231 21.16 5.50 6.46
N LYS A 232 22.30 6.07 6.90
CA LYS A 232 23.36 5.29 7.57
C LYS A 232 22.91 4.72 8.92
N THR A 233 22.10 5.47 9.68
CA THR A 233 21.60 5.01 10.99
C THR A 233 20.52 3.93 10.84
N LEU A 234 19.83 3.88 9.69
CA LEU A 234 18.83 2.86 9.39
C LEU A 234 19.41 1.55 8.84
N LEU A 235 20.70 1.54 8.47
CA LEU A 235 21.37 0.30 8.08
C LEU A 235 21.67 -0.52 9.35
N PRO A 236 21.39 -1.84 9.34
CA PRO A 236 21.79 -2.70 10.44
C PRO A 236 23.31 -2.66 10.60
N ASP A 237 23.77 -2.64 11.84
CA ASP A 237 25.19 -2.79 12.15
C ASP A 237 25.69 -4.13 11.60
N SER A 238 26.69 -4.07 10.72
CA SER A 238 27.30 -5.23 10.04
C SER A 238 28.28 -5.96 10.95
#